data_7214c2f59a4bec4173085aa80e121fb8
#
_entry.id   7214c2f59a4bec4173085aa80e121fb8
#
_cell.length_a   1.000
_cell.length_b   1.000
_cell.length_c   1.000
_cell.angle_alpha   90.00
_cell.angle_beta   90.00
_cell.angle_gamma   90.00
#
_symmetry.space_group_name_H-M   'P 1'
#
loop_
_entity.id
_entity.type
_entity.pdbx_description
1 polymer ?
#
loop_
_entity_poly.entity_id
_entity_poly.type
_entity_poly.pdbx_seq_one_letter_code
_entity_poly.pdbx_strand_id
1 'polypeptide(L)'
;MAKHRYRQIEKIEKIEAKENIGLYGAWRREYCEKYREVLIQVRSNSYNSLVKTLTSKGEMITCRKECTYCCFHYVAVPLAHGIVIVDYLYNRKELLKQFIHNYEKWRHKGYNISDIIDHTRVQAFSSSMPINDIIAVTRPLSTRYLEMDIPCPFLTNNACLIYAVRPLPCSGQYSVSPPDWCALATEEKAVIHQLIPDDEDLIKILQLADPQLMFYEVTLPIMIYKLITEGASSIISSLKKL
;
A
#
# COMPACT_ATOMS: atom_id res chain seq x y z
N MET A 1 -20.06 -5.03 -15.48
CA MET A 1 -18.67 -4.72 -15.10
C MET A 1 -18.16 -5.55 -13.92
N ALA A 2 -18.90 -5.76 -12.83
CA ALA A 2 -18.46 -6.57 -11.69
C ALA A 2 -18.06 -8.02 -12.04
N LYS A 3 -18.82 -8.72 -12.91
CA LYS A 3 -18.52 -10.10 -13.31
C LYS A 3 -17.17 -10.30 -14.03
N HIS A 4 -16.63 -9.26 -14.68
CA HIS A 4 -15.36 -9.37 -15.40
C HIS A 4 -14.16 -9.32 -14.44
N ARG A 5 -14.27 -8.58 -13.35
CA ARG A 5 -13.23 -8.39 -12.33
C ARG A 5 -13.06 -9.61 -11.43
N TYR A 6 -14.15 -10.23 -11.01
CA TYR A 6 -14.14 -11.51 -10.30
C TYR A 6 -13.39 -12.59 -11.06
N ARG A 7 -13.59 -12.66 -12.38
CA ARG A 7 -12.87 -13.61 -13.24
C ARG A 7 -11.35 -13.40 -13.24
N GLN A 8 -10.86 -12.22 -12.92
CA GLN A 8 -9.42 -11.96 -12.93
C GLN A 8 -8.75 -12.50 -11.66
N ILE A 9 -9.36 -12.31 -10.50
CA ILE A 9 -8.83 -12.86 -9.24
C ILE A 9 -9.01 -14.37 -9.20
N GLU A 10 -10.17 -14.89 -9.60
CA GLU A 10 -10.37 -16.35 -9.74
C GLU A 10 -9.40 -17.00 -10.72
N LYS A 11 -8.97 -16.29 -11.78
CA LYS A 11 -7.95 -16.81 -12.69
C LYS A 11 -6.57 -16.85 -12.07
N ILE A 12 -6.20 -15.82 -11.29
CA ILE A 12 -4.96 -15.81 -10.53
C ILE A 12 -4.93 -16.99 -9.56
N GLU A 13 -6.00 -17.20 -8.79
CA GLU A 13 -6.14 -18.32 -7.86
C GLU A 13 -6.05 -19.68 -8.55
N LYS A 14 -6.76 -19.84 -9.69
CA LYS A 14 -6.75 -21.12 -10.44
C LYS A 14 -5.37 -21.44 -11.04
N ILE A 15 -4.60 -20.41 -11.42
CA ILE A 15 -3.25 -20.59 -11.91
C ILE A 15 -2.32 -20.94 -10.74
N GLU A 16 -2.44 -20.26 -9.61
CA GLU A 16 -1.69 -20.56 -8.39
C GLU A 16 -1.95 -21.99 -7.90
N ALA A 17 -3.23 -22.40 -7.85
CA ALA A 17 -3.62 -23.74 -7.44
C ALA A 17 -3.15 -24.84 -8.42
N LYS A 18 -3.13 -24.57 -9.72
CA LYS A 18 -2.70 -25.54 -10.74
C LYS A 18 -1.20 -25.76 -10.80
N GLU A 19 -0.43 -24.70 -10.62
CA GLU A 19 1.01 -24.74 -10.87
C GLU A 19 1.82 -25.01 -9.61
N ASN A 20 1.19 -25.04 -8.43
CA ASN A 20 1.85 -25.18 -7.12
C ASN A 20 3.00 -24.18 -6.93
N ILE A 21 2.99 -23.09 -7.67
CA ILE A 21 4.08 -22.14 -7.84
C ILE A 21 3.67 -20.78 -7.23
N GLY A 22 2.62 -20.73 -6.40
CA GLY A 22 2.15 -19.49 -5.77
C GLY A 22 2.10 -18.36 -6.79
N LEU A 23 2.84 -17.68 -7.30
CA LEU A 23 2.75 -16.43 -8.00
C LEU A 23 3.18 -16.40 -9.48
N TYR A 24 3.39 -17.51 -10.17
CA TYR A 24 4.04 -17.54 -11.49
C TYR A 24 3.19 -18.11 -12.65
N GLY A 25 2.09 -17.47 -12.99
CA GLY A 25 1.45 -17.72 -14.30
C GLY A 25 1.76 -16.59 -15.29
N ALA A 26 1.80 -16.87 -16.59
CA ALA A 26 1.94 -15.85 -17.63
C ALA A 26 0.86 -14.76 -17.48
N TRP A 27 -0.34 -15.16 -17.16
CA TRP A 27 -1.49 -14.28 -16.95
C TRP A 27 -1.31 -13.33 -15.75
N ARG A 28 -0.73 -13.80 -14.65
CA ARG A 28 -0.41 -12.97 -13.50
C ARG A 28 0.64 -11.92 -13.81
N ARG A 29 1.65 -12.29 -14.56
CA ARG A 29 2.67 -11.33 -15.01
C ARG A 29 2.02 -10.21 -15.82
N GLU A 30 1.18 -10.56 -16.79
CA GLU A 30 0.42 -9.59 -17.59
C GLU A 30 -0.45 -8.67 -16.71
N TYR A 31 -1.16 -9.23 -15.73
CA TYR A 31 -1.94 -8.46 -14.77
C TYR A 31 -1.06 -7.50 -13.97
N CYS A 32 0.05 -7.97 -13.41
CA CYS A 32 0.95 -7.15 -12.62
C CYS A 32 1.63 -6.05 -13.44
N GLU A 33 1.97 -6.33 -14.69
CA GLU A 33 2.52 -5.35 -15.63
C GLU A 33 1.50 -4.25 -15.91
N LYS A 34 0.28 -4.63 -16.26
CA LYS A 34 -0.82 -3.68 -16.51
C LYS A 34 -1.17 -2.84 -15.29
N TYR A 35 -1.21 -3.45 -14.11
CA TYR A 35 -1.45 -2.72 -12.87
C TYR A 35 -0.36 -1.68 -12.60
N ARG A 36 0.91 -2.05 -12.82
CA ARG A 36 2.04 -1.11 -12.69
C ARG A 36 1.98 0.04 -13.66
N GLU A 37 1.63 -0.23 -14.93
CA GLU A 37 1.44 0.82 -15.94
C GLU A 37 0.38 1.84 -15.51
N VAL A 38 -0.78 1.36 -15.07
CA VAL A 38 -1.86 2.22 -14.58
C VAL A 38 -1.41 3.03 -13.36
N LEU A 39 -0.72 2.41 -12.39
CA LEU A 39 -0.21 3.14 -11.23
C LEU A 39 0.81 4.21 -11.59
N ILE A 40 1.68 3.96 -12.56
CA ILE A 40 2.66 4.95 -13.04
C ILE A 40 1.92 6.11 -13.69
N GLN A 41 0.95 5.83 -14.55
CA GLN A 41 0.15 6.86 -15.22
C GLN A 41 -0.61 7.73 -14.20
N VAL A 42 -1.36 7.11 -13.29
CA VAL A 42 -2.13 7.80 -12.26
C VAL A 42 -1.22 8.68 -11.40
N ARG A 43 -0.08 8.14 -10.95
CA ARG A 43 0.89 8.91 -10.18
C ARG A 43 1.41 10.11 -10.95
N SER A 44 1.75 9.92 -12.22
CA SER A 44 2.29 10.99 -13.06
C SER A 44 1.27 12.09 -13.29
N ASN A 45 0.01 11.74 -13.59
CA ASN A 45 -1.07 12.69 -13.78
C ASN A 45 -1.33 13.51 -12.51
N SER A 46 -1.54 12.82 -11.38
CA SER A 46 -1.80 13.46 -10.10
C SER A 46 -0.61 14.30 -9.62
N TYR A 47 0.64 13.85 -9.85
CA TYR A 47 1.84 14.61 -9.52
C TYR A 47 1.93 15.90 -10.34
N ASN A 48 1.71 15.83 -11.65
CA ASN A 48 1.73 17.00 -12.52
C ASN A 48 0.66 18.02 -12.13
N SER A 49 -0.53 17.55 -11.76
CA SER A 49 -1.61 18.39 -11.26
C SER A 49 -1.22 19.08 -9.94
N LEU A 50 -0.64 18.32 -9.00
CA LEU A 50 -0.14 18.88 -7.73
C LEU A 50 0.93 19.92 -7.96
N VAL A 51 1.93 19.63 -8.80
CA VAL A 51 3.02 20.58 -9.12
C VAL A 51 2.48 21.89 -9.69
N LYS A 52 1.53 21.84 -10.64
CA LYS A 52 0.88 23.04 -11.17
C LYS A 52 0.22 23.87 -10.07
N THR A 53 -0.52 23.21 -9.18
CA THR A 53 -1.20 23.85 -8.05
C THR A 53 -0.21 24.51 -7.09
N LEU A 54 0.88 23.84 -6.74
CA LEU A 54 1.90 24.36 -5.84
C LEU A 54 2.65 25.54 -6.47
N THR A 55 3.05 25.41 -7.74
CA THR A 55 3.74 26.48 -8.47
C THR A 55 2.89 27.76 -8.53
N SER A 56 1.57 27.65 -8.72
CA SER A 56 0.68 28.81 -8.70
C SER A 56 0.61 29.52 -7.34
N LYS A 57 0.99 28.82 -6.25
CA LYS A 57 1.06 29.36 -4.88
C LYS A 57 2.48 29.78 -4.47
N GLY A 58 3.47 29.63 -5.35
CA GLY A 58 4.88 29.86 -5.01
C GLY A 58 5.48 28.77 -4.10
N GLU A 59 4.86 27.60 -4.01
CA GLU A 59 5.31 26.48 -3.19
C GLU A 59 6.07 25.44 -4.03
N MET A 60 7.01 24.73 -3.41
CA MET A 60 7.79 23.67 -4.05
C MET A 60 7.81 22.40 -3.19
N ILE A 61 7.78 21.26 -3.86
CA ILE A 61 7.97 19.95 -3.22
C ILE A 61 9.40 19.85 -2.70
N THR A 62 9.55 19.56 -1.42
CA THR A 62 10.85 19.39 -0.74
C THR A 62 11.26 17.92 -0.58
N CYS A 63 10.33 16.98 -0.84
CA CYS A 63 10.65 15.55 -0.82
C CYS A 63 11.75 15.21 -1.83
N ARG A 64 12.74 14.45 -1.37
CA ARG A 64 13.90 14.03 -2.16
C ARG A 64 14.12 12.52 -2.08
N LYS A 65 14.92 11.99 -2.98
CA LYS A 65 15.42 10.62 -2.88
C LYS A 65 16.11 10.41 -1.54
N GLU A 66 15.95 9.23 -0.96
CA GLU A 66 16.49 8.86 0.36
C GLU A 66 15.85 9.55 1.56
N CYS A 67 14.79 10.34 1.37
CA CYS A 67 13.94 10.77 2.47
C CYS A 67 13.14 9.57 2.99
N THR A 68 13.26 9.29 4.29
CA THR A 68 12.71 8.08 4.91
C THR A 68 11.60 8.32 5.92
N TYR A 69 11.29 9.56 6.25
CA TYR A 69 10.34 9.90 7.32
C TYR A 69 8.96 9.26 7.14
N CYS A 70 8.44 9.17 5.92
CA CYS A 70 7.16 8.49 5.64
C CYS A 70 7.22 6.96 5.81
N CYS A 71 8.42 6.37 5.94
CA CYS A 71 8.57 4.92 6.15
C CYS A 71 8.26 4.46 7.58
N PHE A 72 7.89 5.36 8.46
CA PHE A 72 7.47 5.06 9.84
C PHE A 72 5.94 5.12 10.02
N HIS A 73 5.20 5.48 8.97
CA HIS A 73 3.75 5.54 9.01
C HIS A 73 3.11 4.16 8.83
N TYR A 74 1.95 3.98 9.47
CA TYR A 74 1.04 2.89 9.12
C TYR A 74 0.56 3.07 7.68
N VAL A 75 0.70 2.04 6.87
CA VAL A 75 0.25 2.02 5.47
C VAL A 75 -0.52 0.74 5.22
N ALA A 76 -1.78 0.87 4.83
CA ALA A 76 -2.58 -0.24 4.36
C ALA A 76 -2.56 -0.33 2.82
N VAL A 77 -2.73 -1.53 2.29
CA VAL A 77 -2.76 -1.79 0.85
C VAL A 77 -3.87 -2.76 0.49
N PRO A 78 -4.56 -2.56 -0.62
CA PRO A 78 -5.51 -3.54 -1.13
C PRO A 78 -4.78 -4.79 -1.66
N LEU A 79 -5.49 -5.93 -1.64
CA LEU A 79 -4.97 -7.22 -2.11
C LEU A 79 -4.35 -7.14 -3.51
N ALA A 80 -5.03 -6.46 -4.44
CA ALA A 80 -4.54 -6.29 -5.81
C ALA A 80 -3.14 -5.68 -5.87
N HIS A 81 -2.88 -4.65 -5.06
CA HIS A 81 -1.55 -4.04 -4.98
C HIS A 81 -0.54 -4.94 -4.27
N GLY A 82 -0.98 -5.66 -3.24
CA GLY A 82 -0.16 -6.68 -2.56
C GLY A 82 0.37 -7.72 -3.54
N ILE A 83 -0.47 -8.23 -4.44
CA ILE A 83 -0.09 -9.18 -5.50
C ILE A 83 1.02 -8.61 -6.39
N VAL A 84 0.90 -7.34 -6.80
CA VAL A 84 1.91 -6.67 -7.64
C VAL A 84 3.26 -6.53 -6.93
N ILE A 85 3.24 -6.21 -5.63
CA ILE A 85 4.46 -6.12 -4.83
C ILE A 85 5.11 -7.49 -4.68
N VAL A 86 4.33 -8.52 -4.43
CA VAL A 86 4.86 -9.89 -4.29
C VAL A 86 5.45 -10.37 -5.61
N ASP A 87 4.79 -10.17 -6.75
CA ASP A 87 5.36 -10.46 -8.07
C ASP A 87 6.70 -9.74 -8.28
N TYR A 88 6.78 -8.46 -7.91
CA TYR A 88 8.01 -7.69 -7.99
C TYR A 88 9.14 -8.29 -7.14
N LEU A 89 8.83 -8.76 -5.92
CA LEU A 89 9.80 -9.36 -5.00
C LEU A 89 10.26 -10.75 -5.48
N TYR A 90 9.35 -11.59 -5.97
CA TYR A 90 9.70 -12.92 -6.49
C TYR A 90 10.66 -12.86 -7.67
N ASN A 91 10.56 -11.83 -8.49
CA ASN A 91 11.52 -11.57 -9.57
C ASN A 91 12.85 -10.96 -9.07
N ARG A 92 13.00 -10.74 -7.74
CA ARG A 92 14.18 -10.12 -7.10
C ARG A 92 14.48 -10.79 -5.76
N LYS A 93 14.99 -12.01 -5.83
CA LYS A 93 15.17 -12.89 -4.66
C LYS A 93 15.91 -12.24 -3.49
N GLU A 94 16.89 -11.37 -3.76
CA GLU A 94 17.63 -10.70 -2.68
C GLU A 94 16.76 -9.68 -1.95
N LEU A 95 15.89 -8.94 -2.65
CA LEU A 95 14.93 -8.03 -2.00
C LEU A 95 13.90 -8.79 -1.18
N LEU A 96 13.44 -9.95 -1.68
CA LEU A 96 12.54 -10.83 -0.95
C LEU A 96 13.18 -11.31 0.37
N LYS A 97 14.43 -11.80 0.32
CA LYS A 97 15.16 -12.24 1.52
C LYS A 97 15.31 -11.09 2.54
N GLN A 98 15.68 -9.91 2.07
CA GLN A 98 15.81 -8.73 2.93
C GLN A 98 14.47 -8.36 3.58
N PHE A 99 13.37 -8.37 2.81
CA PHE A 99 12.03 -8.14 3.37
C PHE A 99 11.69 -9.14 4.46
N ILE A 100 11.85 -10.44 4.22
CA ILE A 100 11.54 -11.48 5.21
C ILE A 100 12.35 -11.26 6.51
N HIS A 101 13.66 -11.02 6.37
CA HIS A 101 14.52 -10.75 7.52
C HIS A 101 14.07 -9.50 8.32
N ASN A 102 13.74 -8.42 7.63
CA ASN A 102 13.28 -7.19 8.26
C ASN A 102 11.87 -7.35 8.86
N TYR A 103 10.99 -8.13 8.18
CA TYR A 103 9.65 -8.42 8.66
C TYR A 103 9.65 -9.13 10.01
N GLU A 104 10.53 -10.10 10.23
CA GLU A 104 10.64 -10.78 11.52
C GLU A 104 10.98 -9.80 12.66
N LYS A 105 11.87 -8.84 12.41
CA LYS A 105 12.18 -7.78 13.38
C LYS A 105 11.00 -6.83 13.61
N TRP A 106 10.36 -6.41 12.52
CA TRP A 106 9.19 -5.54 12.55
C TRP A 106 8.03 -6.20 13.29
N ARG A 107 7.80 -7.49 13.08
CA ARG A 107 6.69 -8.25 13.65
C ARG A 107 6.65 -8.17 15.17
N HIS A 108 7.78 -8.20 15.83
CA HIS A 108 7.86 -8.13 17.30
C HIS A 108 7.31 -6.83 17.87
N LYS A 109 7.39 -5.73 17.12
CA LYS A 109 6.96 -4.41 17.60
C LYS A 109 5.68 -3.93 16.92
N GLY A 110 5.57 -4.14 15.60
CA GLY A 110 4.55 -3.54 14.76
C GLY A 110 3.30 -4.40 14.53
N TYR A 111 3.40 -5.71 14.67
CA TYR A 111 2.30 -6.60 14.31
C TYR A 111 1.02 -6.31 15.10
N ASN A 112 1.09 -6.32 16.43
CA ASN A 112 -0.11 -6.19 17.27
C ASN A 112 -0.87 -4.88 17.04
N ILE A 113 -0.17 -3.77 16.99
CA ILE A 113 -0.83 -2.48 16.75
C ILE A 113 -1.41 -2.40 15.33
N SER A 114 -0.70 -2.94 14.33
CA SER A 114 -1.19 -3.00 12.95
C SER A 114 -2.44 -3.86 12.83
N ASP A 115 -2.45 -5.03 13.47
CA ASP A 115 -3.59 -5.94 13.48
C ASP A 115 -4.83 -5.31 14.13
N ILE A 116 -4.66 -4.56 15.21
CA ILE A 116 -5.74 -3.78 15.84
C ILE A 116 -6.29 -2.72 14.85
N ILE A 117 -5.42 -1.99 14.15
CA ILE A 117 -5.84 -0.99 13.18
C ILE A 117 -6.59 -1.65 12.03
N ASP A 118 -6.05 -2.77 11.49
CA ASP A 118 -6.65 -3.52 10.39
C ASP A 118 -8.05 -4.02 10.77
N HIS A 119 -8.21 -4.63 11.96
CA HIS A 119 -9.51 -5.08 12.46
C HIS A 119 -10.49 -3.93 12.64
N THR A 120 -10.06 -2.82 13.25
CA THR A 120 -10.91 -1.63 13.43
C THR A 120 -11.41 -1.10 12.09
N ARG A 121 -10.54 -1.05 11.07
CA ARG A 121 -10.92 -0.62 9.71
C ARG A 121 -11.92 -1.59 9.08
N VAL A 122 -11.66 -2.88 9.12
CA VAL A 122 -12.55 -3.90 8.55
C VAL A 122 -13.93 -3.85 9.20
N GLN A 123 -14.01 -3.76 10.53
CA GLN A 123 -15.29 -3.65 11.24
C GLN A 123 -16.05 -2.37 10.87
N ALA A 124 -15.35 -1.24 10.78
CA ALA A 124 -15.95 0.04 10.40
C ALA A 124 -16.51 0.00 8.96
N PHE A 125 -15.78 -0.58 8.01
CA PHE A 125 -16.27 -0.78 6.64
C PHE A 125 -17.46 -1.75 6.58
N SER A 126 -17.41 -2.86 7.32
CA SER A 126 -18.49 -3.84 7.36
C SER A 126 -19.78 -3.29 7.97
N SER A 127 -19.66 -2.33 8.89
CA SER A 127 -20.80 -1.62 9.48
C SER A 127 -21.31 -0.44 8.62
N SER A 128 -20.80 -0.27 7.40
CA SER A 128 -21.14 0.84 6.51
C SER A 128 -20.88 2.23 7.12
N MET A 129 -19.88 2.33 8.00
CA MET A 129 -19.50 3.59 8.64
C MET A 129 -19.02 4.60 7.58
N PRO A 130 -19.39 5.88 7.66
CA PRO A 130 -18.88 6.92 6.78
C PRO A 130 -17.35 7.02 6.84
N ILE A 131 -16.70 7.31 5.72
CA ILE A 131 -15.23 7.33 5.62
C ILE A 131 -14.56 8.28 6.63
N ASN A 132 -15.20 9.42 6.92
CA ASN A 132 -14.68 10.38 7.90
C ASN A 132 -14.70 9.80 9.33
N ASP A 133 -15.70 9.00 9.65
CA ASP A 133 -15.82 8.35 10.96
C ASP A 133 -14.79 7.20 11.07
N ILE A 134 -14.57 6.45 9.99
CA ILE A 134 -13.49 5.45 9.92
C ILE A 134 -12.13 6.10 10.18
N ILE A 135 -11.87 7.24 9.55
CA ILE A 135 -10.65 8.01 9.77
C ILE A 135 -10.56 8.47 11.24
N ALA A 136 -11.65 8.95 11.81
CA ALA A 136 -11.70 9.45 13.19
C ALA A 136 -11.37 8.35 14.20
N VAL A 137 -11.94 7.14 14.05
CA VAL A 137 -11.70 6.02 14.97
C VAL A 137 -10.33 5.38 14.80
N THR A 138 -9.73 5.44 13.60
CA THR A 138 -8.42 4.83 13.32
C THR A 138 -7.24 5.79 13.54
N ARG A 139 -7.47 7.09 13.50
CA ARG A 139 -6.42 8.12 13.66
C ARG A 139 -5.63 7.98 14.98
N PRO A 140 -6.23 7.81 16.16
CA PRO A 140 -5.48 7.65 17.41
C PRO A 140 -4.54 6.43 17.37
N LEU A 141 -5.00 5.32 16.77
CA LEU A 141 -4.21 4.10 16.63
C LEU A 141 -3.04 4.30 15.66
N SER A 142 -3.27 4.98 14.53
CA SER A 142 -2.24 5.31 13.56
C SER A 142 -1.21 6.27 14.13
N THR A 143 -1.63 7.23 14.97
CA THR A 143 -0.72 8.11 15.71
C THR A 143 0.14 7.31 16.67
N ARG A 144 -0.47 6.40 17.43
CA ARG A 144 0.28 5.50 18.33
C ARG A 144 1.28 4.63 17.58
N TYR A 145 0.92 4.10 16.40
CA TYR A 145 1.86 3.35 15.57
C TYR A 145 3.07 4.21 15.19
N LEU A 146 2.82 5.45 14.79
CA LEU A 146 3.87 6.40 14.43
C LEU A 146 4.80 6.70 15.62
N GLU A 147 4.25 6.93 16.81
CA GLU A 147 5.00 7.18 18.07
C GLU A 147 5.90 6.01 18.48
N MET A 148 5.61 4.79 18.03
CA MET A 148 6.46 3.62 18.30
C MET A 148 7.77 3.64 17.49
N ASP A 149 7.93 4.55 16.56
CA ASP A 149 9.15 4.73 15.73
C ASP A 149 9.62 3.42 15.07
N ILE A 150 8.67 2.71 14.47
CA ILE A 150 8.93 1.41 13.85
C ILE A 150 9.17 1.59 12.37
N PRO A 151 10.38 1.33 11.84
CA PRO A 151 10.63 1.46 10.41
C PRO A 151 9.90 0.39 9.62
N CYS A 152 9.36 0.77 8.47
CA CYS A 152 8.77 -0.16 7.52
C CYS A 152 9.80 -1.26 7.14
N PRO A 153 9.43 -2.56 7.09
CA PRO A 153 10.37 -3.63 6.76
C PRO A 153 10.89 -3.58 5.31
N PHE A 154 10.33 -2.71 4.48
CA PHE A 154 10.89 -2.41 3.16
C PHE A 154 11.98 -1.32 3.18
N LEU A 155 12.23 -0.69 4.33
CA LEU A 155 13.32 0.28 4.45
C LEU A 155 14.63 -0.44 4.74
N THR A 156 15.63 -0.24 3.87
CA THR A 156 16.98 -0.79 4.02
C THR A 156 18.00 0.23 3.53
N ASN A 157 18.98 0.58 4.34
CA ASN A 157 20.03 1.55 4.00
C ASN A 157 19.47 2.87 3.41
N ASN A 158 18.46 3.44 4.06
CA ASN A 158 17.75 4.65 3.64
C ASN A 158 17.07 4.54 2.25
N ALA A 159 16.83 3.33 1.77
CA ALA A 159 16.16 3.09 0.49
C ALA A 159 14.98 2.12 0.65
N CYS A 160 13.92 2.35 -0.12
CA CYS A 160 12.76 1.47 -0.14
C CYS A 160 13.00 0.29 -1.11
N LEU A 161 12.96 -0.95 -0.62
CA LEU A 161 13.11 -2.16 -1.42
C LEU A 161 12.10 -2.27 -2.56
N ILE A 162 10.91 -1.70 -2.37
CA ILE A 162 9.81 -1.74 -3.33
C ILE A 162 9.57 -0.37 -3.99
N TYR A 163 10.60 0.48 -4.10
CA TYR A 163 10.44 1.86 -4.59
C TYR A 163 9.68 1.96 -5.92
N ALA A 164 9.93 1.04 -6.85
CA ALA A 164 9.30 1.02 -8.18
C ALA A 164 7.81 0.66 -8.16
N VAL A 165 7.35 -0.04 -7.12
CA VAL A 165 5.98 -0.54 -6.95
C VAL A 165 5.35 -0.07 -5.64
N ARG A 166 5.82 1.06 -5.10
CA ARG A 166 5.27 1.61 -3.85
C ARG A 166 3.77 1.89 -3.97
N PRO A 167 2.98 1.57 -2.93
CA PRO A 167 1.57 1.92 -2.89
C PRO A 167 1.35 3.43 -2.97
N LEU A 168 0.18 3.85 -3.45
CA LEU A 168 -0.19 5.26 -3.53
C LEU A 168 -0.06 5.99 -2.18
N PRO A 169 -0.46 5.41 -1.03
CA PRO A 169 -0.22 6.05 0.27
C PRO A 169 1.25 6.38 0.54
N CYS A 170 2.20 5.55 0.04
CA CYS A 170 3.63 5.82 0.19
C CYS A 170 4.20 6.76 -0.87
N SER A 171 3.68 6.66 -2.11
CA SER A 171 4.23 7.37 -3.27
C SER A 171 3.49 8.65 -3.58
N GLY A 172 2.40 8.92 -2.90
CA GLY A 172 1.49 10.03 -3.14
C GLY A 172 1.49 11.09 -2.04
N GLN A 173 2.43 11.02 -1.08
CA GLN A 173 2.59 12.06 -0.05
C GLN A 173 3.80 12.92 -0.36
N TYR A 174 3.61 14.23 -0.39
CA TYR A 174 4.66 15.21 -0.70
C TYR A 174 4.64 16.35 0.30
N SER A 175 5.80 16.64 0.90
CA SER A 175 5.99 17.80 1.76
C SER A 175 6.41 19.00 0.96
N VAL A 176 5.90 20.18 1.33
CA VAL A 176 6.40 21.50 0.91
C VAL A 176 7.18 22.19 2.02
N SER A 177 7.23 21.57 3.21
CA SER A 177 8.05 22.01 4.35
C SER A 177 9.44 21.38 4.30
N PRO A 178 10.43 21.91 5.04
CA PRO A 178 11.71 21.25 5.21
C PRO A 178 11.54 19.76 5.59
N PRO A 179 12.32 18.83 4.99
CA PRO A 179 12.14 17.39 5.22
C PRO A 179 12.21 17.00 6.70
N ASP A 180 13.01 17.68 7.49
CA ASP A 180 13.19 17.40 8.92
C ASP A 180 11.93 17.66 9.75
N TRP A 181 10.98 18.46 9.26
CA TRP A 181 9.67 18.66 9.88
C TRP A 181 8.76 17.43 9.77
N CYS A 182 9.11 16.47 8.91
CA CYS A 182 8.43 15.19 8.83
C CYS A 182 8.88 14.21 9.93
N ALA A 183 9.93 14.55 10.70
CA ALA A 183 10.42 13.71 11.79
C ALA A 183 9.48 13.78 13.00
N LEU A 184 9.33 12.65 13.70
CA LEU A 184 8.50 12.56 14.90
C LEU A 184 8.98 13.45 16.05
N ALA A 185 10.29 13.64 16.15
CA ALA A 185 10.93 14.35 17.25
C ALA A 185 10.94 15.88 17.11
N THR A 186 10.30 16.43 16.07
CA THR A 186 10.24 17.87 15.86
C THR A 186 8.94 18.47 16.38
N GLU A 187 9.00 19.67 16.94
CA GLU A 187 7.83 20.48 17.30
C GLU A 187 7.11 21.02 16.07
N GLU A 188 7.83 21.21 15.00
CA GLU A 188 7.32 21.68 13.73
C GLU A 188 6.51 20.59 13.01
N LYS A 189 5.42 21.00 12.38
CA LYS A 189 4.57 20.08 11.62
C LYS A 189 4.74 20.32 10.12
N ALA A 190 5.14 19.28 9.41
CA ALA A 190 5.24 19.33 7.97
C ALA A 190 3.87 19.55 7.31
N VAL A 191 3.83 20.44 6.32
CA VAL A 191 2.68 20.58 5.43
C VAL A 191 2.78 19.51 4.36
N ILE A 192 1.88 18.53 4.42
CA ILE A 192 1.85 17.37 3.54
C ILE A 192 0.69 17.51 2.55
N HIS A 193 1.00 17.40 1.27
CA HIS A 193 0.01 17.25 0.21
C HIS A 193 -0.09 15.78 -0.20
N GLN A 194 -1.31 15.31 -0.35
CA GLN A 194 -1.59 13.97 -0.82
C GLN A 194 -2.01 14.02 -2.28
N LEU A 195 -1.46 13.13 -3.11
CA LEU A 195 -1.95 12.94 -4.48
C LEU A 195 -3.37 12.40 -4.43
N ILE A 196 -4.27 13.10 -5.08
CA ILE A 196 -5.65 12.68 -5.25
C ILE A 196 -5.82 12.36 -6.73
N PRO A 197 -6.02 11.07 -7.10
CA PRO A 197 -6.38 10.70 -8.47
C PRO A 197 -7.68 11.41 -8.86
N ASP A 198 -7.78 11.85 -10.10
CA ASP A 198 -9.05 12.29 -10.65
C ASP A 198 -10.00 11.11 -10.88
N ASP A 199 -11.26 11.40 -11.24
CA ASP A 199 -12.28 10.37 -11.40
C ASP A 199 -11.93 9.35 -12.50
N GLU A 200 -11.28 9.79 -13.58
CA GLU A 200 -10.86 8.91 -14.67
C GLU A 200 -9.76 7.95 -14.21
N ASP A 201 -8.75 8.46 -13.53
CA ASP A 201 -7.64 7.69 -12.99
C ASP A 201 -8.11 6.76 -11.86
N LEU A 202 -9.05 7.22 -11.03
CA LEU A 202 -9.69 6.38 -10.01
C LEU A 202 -10.43 5.21 -10.65
N ILE A 203 -11.21 5.45 -11.70
CA ILE A 203 -11.89 4.40 -12.46
C ILE A 203 -10.90 3.38 -13.03
N LYS A 204 -9.75 3.80 -13.56
CA LYS A 204 -8.71 2.87 -14.05
C LYS A 204 -8.19 1.95 -12.96
N ILE A 205 -7.92 2.49 -11.77
CA ILE A 205 -7.49 1.68 -10.61
C ILE A 205 -8.60 0.71 -10.21
N LEU A 206 -9.83 1.19 -10.09
CA LEU A 206 -10.99 0.39 -9.71
C LEU A 206 -11.31 -0.72 -10.71
N GLN A 207 -11.00 -0.50 -11.99
CA GLN A 207 -11.15 -1.53 -13.03
C GLN A 207 -10.18 -2.70 -12.87
N LEU A 208 -9.06 -2.51 -12.21
CA LEU A 208 -8.07 -3.54 -11.93
C LEU A 208 -8.28 -4.21 -10.56
N ALA A 209 -9.07 -3.62 -9.69
CA ALA A 209 -9.38 -4.16 -8.38
C ALA A 209 -10.73 -4.89 -8.38
N ASP A 210 -10.89 -5.90 -7.55
CA ASP A 210 -12.20 -6.48 -7.26
C ASP A 210 -12.98 -5.51 -6.37
N PRO A 211 -14.21 -5.09 -6.74
CA PRO A 211 -15.01 -4.18 -5.94
C PRO A 211 -15.32 -4.67 -4.53
N GLN A 212 -15.42 -5.99 -4.33
CA GLN A 212 -15.71 -6.56 -3.01
C GLN A 212 -14.45 -6.61 -2.13
N LEU A 213 -13.27 -6.70 -2.76
CA LEU A 213 -11.98 -6.74 -2.08
C LEU A 213 -11.29 -5.37 -2.06
N MET A 214 -11.88 -4.38 -2.72
CA MET A 214 -11.32 -3.04 -2.86
C MET A 214 -11.15 -2.34 -1.51
N PHE A 215 -12.07 -2.57 -0.59
CA PHE A 215 -12.05 -2.01 0.76
C PHE A 215 -11.32 -2.90 1.76
N TYR A 216 -10.89 -4.11 1.33
CA TYR A 216 -10.06 -4.95 2.15
C TYR A 216 -8.60 -4.52 2.01
N GLU A 217 -8.27 -3.63 2.88
CA GLU A 217 -6.90 -3.14 3.02
C GLU A 217 -6.31 -3.65 4.33
N VAL A 218 -5.16 -4.24 4.24
CA VAL A 218 -4.37 -4.73 5.38
C VAL A 218 -3.05 -3.99 5.40
N THR A 219 -2.49 -3.81 6.58
CA THR A 219 -1.15 -3.23 6.74
C THR A 219 -0.17 -3.85 5.76
N LEU A 220 0.54 -3.01 5.02
CA LEU A 220 1.44 -3.41 3.93
C LEU A 220 2.37 -4.57 4.31
N PRO A 221 3.13 -4.56 5.42
CA PRO A 221 3.96 -5.69 5.81
C PRO A 221 3.19 -6.99 6.01
N ILE A 222 2.02 -6.94 6.66
CA ILE A 222 1.18 -8.11 6.93
C ILE A 222 0.63 -8.67 5.62
N MET A 223 0.10 -7.82 4.73
CA MET A 223 -0.40 -8.22 3.42
C MET A 223 0.65 -8.99 2.64
N ILE A 224 1.86 -8.43 2.53
CA ILE A 224 2.92 -9.05 1.74
C ILE A 224 3.38 -10.36 2.37
N TYR A 225 3.54 -10.41 3.69
CA TYR A 225 3.94 -11.64 4.37
C TYR A 225 2.90 -12.76 4.22
N LYS A 226 1.61 -12.45 4.40
CA LYS A 226 0.51 -13.41 4.19
C LYS A 226 0.46 -13.90 2.74
N LEU A 227 0.59 -13.01 1.76
CA LEU A 227 0.64 -13.41 0.36
C LEU A 227 1.78 -14.36 0.04
N ILE A 228 2.96 -14.15 0.65
CA ILE A 228 4.13 -15.01 0.44
C ILE A 228 3.96 -16.39 1.12
N THR A 229 3.36 -16.43 2.30
CA THR A 229 3.28 -17.64 3.14
C THR A 229 2.02 -18.45 2.93
N GLU A 230 0.90 -17.80 2.63
CA GLU A 230 -0.43 -18.41 2.60
C GLU A 230 -1.09 -18.33 1.21
N GLY A 231 -0.64 -17.40 0.36
CA GLY A 231 -1.23 -17.12 -0.95
C GLY A 231 -2.51 -16.28 -0.89
N ALA A 232 -2.95 -15.82 -2.06
CA ALA A 232 -4.14 -14.97 -2.19
C ALA A 232 -5.44 -15.70 -1.81
N SER A 233 -5.54 -16.99 -2.09
CA SER A 233 -6.72 -17.81 -1.80
C SER A 233 -7.04 -17.88 -0.31
N SER A 234 -6.04 -17.97 0.55
CA SER A 234 -6.22 -17.96 2.01
C SER A 234 -6.81 -16.64 2.49
N ILE A 235 -6.28 -15.52 1.98
CA ILE A 235 -6.76 -14.18 2.31
C ILE A 235 -8.23 -14.02 1.89
N ILE A 236 -8.56 -14.39 0.65
CA ILE A 236 -9.94 -14.29 0.12
C ILE A 236 -10.90 -15.18 0.90
N SER A 237 -10.46 -16.39 1.27
CA SER A 237 -11.29 -17.32 2.06
C SER A 237 -11.56 -16.79 3.47
N SER A 238 -10.61 -16.07 4.06
CA SER A 238 -10.81 -15.42 5.36
C SER A 238 -11.85 -14.32 5.28
N LEU A 239 -11.89 -13.59 4.16
CA LEU A 239 -12.83 -12.50 3.92
C LEU A 239 -14.26 -12.93 3.72
N LYS A 240 -14.47 -14.09 3.08
CA LYS A 240 -15.81 -14.65 2.86
C LYS A 240 -16.47 -15.14 4.16
N LYS A 241 -15.74 -15.18 5.27
CA LYS A 241 -16.23 -15.60 6.60
C LYS A 241 -16.59 -14.43 7.52
N LEU A 242 -16.26 -13.21 7.11
CA LEU A 242 -16.63 -11.94 7.78
C LEU A 242 -17.91 -11.36 7.17
#